data_486c29da228afb0b83e597944eba4df0
#
_entry.id   486c29da228afb0b83e597944eba4df0
#
_cell.length_a   1.000
_cell.length_b   1.000
_cell.length_c   1.000
_cell.angle_alpha   90.00
_cell.angle_beta   90.00
_cell.angle_gamma   90.00
#
_symmetry.space_group_name_H-M   'P 1'
#
loop_
_entity.id
_entity.type
_entity.pdbx_description
1 polymer ?
#
loop_
_entity_poly.entity_id
_entity_poly.type
_entity_poly.pdbx_seq_one_letter_code
_entity_poly.pdbx_strand_id
1 'polypeptide(L)'
;MIKSVSKIPPGFREITEASGFAAANGPWFEKVEGRRVWRGFLPGPQHANALGIVHGGMLAAFLDSALGSVVWRAIDRRCVTLRLTLDYLSPARVGDWLEATGELVGQDEHMVHVRGRLYGPRHDVLGGLGDFALLSTRRQIPVRS
;
A
#
# COMPACT_ATOMS: atom_id res chain seq x y z
N MET A 1 -8.92 -22.21 -26.41
CA MET A 1 -7.97 -21.66 -25.41
C MET A 1 -8.45 -20.28 -24.99
N ILE A 2 -8.96 -20.15 -23.80
CA ILE A 2 -9.21 -18.85 -23.21
C ILE A 2 -7.84 -18.26 -22.87
N LYS A 3 -7.43 -17.20 -23.56
CA LYS A 3 -6.25 -16.43 -23.16
C LYS A 3 -6.52 -15.97 -21.73
N SER A 4 -5.71 -16.42 -20.78
CA SER A 4 -5.68 -15.85 -19.44
C SER A 4 -5.34 -14.37 -19.61
N VAL A 5 -6.35 -13.52 -19.55
CA VAL A 5 -6.14 -12.08 -19.47
C VAL A 5 -5.47 -11.85 -18.12
N SER A 6 -4.26 -11.33 -18.13
CA SER A 6 -3.57 -10.97 -16.90
C SER A 6 -4.46 -10.03 -16.11
N LYS A 7 -4.80 -10.39 -14.86
CA LYS A 7 -5.60 -9.54 -13.97
C LYS A 7 -4.84 -8.30 -13.50
N ILE A 8 -3.54 -8.21 -13.83
CA ILE A 8 -2.67 -7.10 -13.47
C ILE A 8 -2.80 -6.02 -14.55
N PRO A 9 -3.26 -4.81 -14.22
CA PRO A 9 -3.36 -3.73 -15.19
C PRO A 9 -2.01 -3.29 -15.77
N PRO A 10 -1.99 -2.72 -16.97
CA PRO A 10 -0.78 -2.15 -17.56
C PRO A 10 -0.11 -1.12 -16.64
N GLY A 11 1.22 -1.08 -16.66
CA GLY A 11 2.03 -0.14 -15.90
C GLY A 11 2.41 -0.60 -14.49
N PHE A 12 1.75 -1.62 -13.96
CA PHE A 12 2.15 -2.24 -12.68
C PHE A 12 3.27 -3.25 -12.88
N ARG A 13 4.25 -3.20 -12.01
CA ARG A 13 5.37 -4.15 -11.94
C ARG A 13 5.44 -4.76 -10.54
N GLU A 14 5.75 -6.04 -10.47
CA GLU A 14 5.92 -6.73 -9.19
C GLU A 14 7.10 -6.13 -8.41
N ILE A 15 6.91 -5.98 -7.10
CA ILE A 15 7.95 -5.58 -6.17
C ILE A 15 8.72 -6.84 -5.78
N THR A 16 9.85 -7.08 -6.44
CA THR A 16 10.64 -8.31 -6.30
C THR A 16 11.55 -8.33 -5.08
N GLU A 17 11.87 -7.16 -4.52
CA GLU A 17 12.73 -7.03 -3.34
C GLU A 17 11.94 -6.93 -2.02
N ALA A 18 10.70 -7.40 -2.04
CA ALA A 18 9.87 -7.44 -0.84
C ALA A 18 10.46 -8.41 0.20
N SER A 19 10.41 -8.01 1.46
CA SER A 19 10.87 -8.81 2.59
C SER A 19 9.86 -8.77 3.74
N GLY A 20 9.98 -9.72 4.67
CA GLY A 20 9.15 -9.77 5.86
C GLY A 20 7.66 -9.84 5.54
N PHE A 21 6.90 -8.92 6.10
CA PHE A 21 5.44 -8.89 5.97
C PHE A 21 4.98 -8.77 4.50
N ALA A 22 5.61 -7.91 3.72
CA ALA A 22 5.25 -7.73 2.31
C ALA A 22 5.51 -8.99 1.48
N ALA A 23 6.60 -9.69 1.73
CA ALA A 23 6.89 -10.97 1.07
C ALA A 23 5.88 -12.06 1.44
N ALA A 24 5.48 -12.13 2.71
CA ALA A 24 4.52 -13.12 3.20
C ALA A 24 3.08 -12.88 2.70
N ASN A 25 2.72 -11.63 2.42
CA ASN A 25 1.37 -11.22 2.05
C ASN A 25 1.25 -10.75 0.59
N GLY A 26 2.33 -10.85 -0.19
CA GLY A 26 2.35 -10.50 -1.60
C GLY A 26 1.88 -11.64 -2.53
N PRO A 27 2.19 -11.49 -3.82
CA PRO A 27 2.98 -10.39 -4.40
C PRO A 27 2.24 -9.05 -4.42
N TRP A 28 2.99 -7.98 -4.23
CA TRP A 28 2.52 -6.61 -4.39
C TRP A 28 3.18 -5.97 -5.60
N PHE A 29 2.50 -5.00 -6.16
CA PHE A 29 2.88 -4.35 -7.40
C PHE A 29 2.98 -2.84 -7.21
N GLU A 30 3.72 -2.19 -8.08
CA GLU A 30 3.88 -0.75 -8.08
C GLU A 30 3.75 -0.19 -9.48
N LYS A 31 3.08 0.93 -9.60
CA LYS A 31 3.04 1.77 -10.79
C LYS A 31 3.47 3.18 -10.42
N VAL A 32 4.36 3.77 -11.21
CA VAL A 32 4.88 5.11 -11.01
C VAL A 32 4.63 5.96 -12.25
N GLU A 33 4.07 7.14 -12.06
CA GLU A 33 3.89 8.15 -13.09
C GLU A 33 4.33 9.51 -12.53
N GLY A 34 5.48 10.00 -12.98
CA GLY A 34 6.09 11.19 -12.42
C GLY A 34 6.41 11.04 -10.93
N ARG A 35 5.81 11.88 -10.10
CA ARG A 35 5.94 11.81 -8.63
C ARG A 35 4.85 10.97 -7.95
N ARG A 36 3.87 10.52 -8.70
CA ARG A 36 2.77 9.71 -8.16
C ARG A 36 3.13 8.24 -8.17
N VAL A 37 2.72 7.55 -7.14
CA VAL A 37 2.89 6.11 -6.99
C VAL A 37 1.58 5.45 -6.60
N TRP A 38 1.31 4.29 -7.20
CA TRP A 38 0.23 3.39 -6.86
C TRP A 38 0.81 2.05 -6.45
N ARG A 39 0.25 1.46 -5.43
CA ARG A 39 0.47 0.06 -5.08
C ARG A 39 -0.70 -0.76 -5.57
N GLY A 40 -0.40 -1.95 -6.07
CA GLY A 40 -1.38 -2.89 -6.59
C GLY A 40 -1.32 -4.21 -5.85
N PHE A 41 -2.47 -4.86 -5.70
CA PHE A 41 -2.61 -6.09 -4.93
C PHE A 41 -3.76 -6.94 -5.45
N LEU A 42 -3.51 -8.22 -5.65
CA LEU A 42 -4.54 -9.20 -5.99
C LEU A 42 -4.73 -10.15 -4.80
N PRO A 43 -5.75 -9.91 -3.93
CA PRO A 43 -5.95 -10.75 -2.76
C PRO A 43 -6.26 -12.20 -3.13
N GLY A 44 -5.61 -13.11 -2.43
CA GLY A 44 -5.88 -14.53 -2.48
C GLY A 44 -6.69 -15.04 -1.27
N PRO A 45 -7.03 -16.35 -1.23
CA PRO A 45 -7.79 -16.95 -0.13
C PRO A 45 -7.14 -16.75 1.25
N GLN A 46 -5.81 -16.69 1.31
CA GLN A 46 -5.06 -16.47 2.56
C GLN A 46 -5.29 -15.10 3.19
N HIS A 47 -5.83 -14.15 2.44
CA HIS A 47 -6.13 -12.81 2.90
C HIS A 47 -7.60 -12.63 3.33
N ALA A 48 -8.41 -13.67 3.19
CA ALA A 48 -9.82 -13.63 3.54
C ALA A 48 -10.04 -13.78 5.05
N ASN A 49 -11.11 -13.16 5.53
CA ASN A 49 -11.67 -13.42 6.86
C ASN A 49 -12.67 -14.58 6.83
N ALA A 50 -13.30 -14.86 7.97
CA ALA A 50 -14.29 -15.93 8.09
C ALA A 50 -15.55 -15.75 7.19
N LEU A 51 -15.79 -14.54 6.70
CA LEU A 51 -16.89 -14.22 5.77
C LEU A 51 -16.49 -14.39 4.30
N GLY A 52 -15.25 -14.77 4.00
CA GLY A 52 -14.75 -14.93 2.64
C GLY A 52 -14.44 -13.64 1.89
N ILE A 53 -14.44 -12.51 2.57
CA ILE A 53 -13.99 -11.21 2.05
C ILE A 53 -12.59 -10.88 2.57
N VAL A 54 -11.89 -9.94 1.93
CA VAL A 54 -10.54 -9.56 2.36
C VAL A 54 -10.58 -9.03 3.79
N HIS A 55 -9.71 -9.56 4.64
CA HIS A 55 -9.61 -9.17 6.04
C HIS A 55 -9.30 -7.68 6.17
N GLY A 56 -10.05 -6.96 7.02
CA GLY A 56 -9.87 -5.52 7.22
C GLY A 56 -8.46 -5.14 7.66
N GLY A 57 -7.81 -5.98 8.48
CA GLY A 57 -6.41 -5.78 8.86
C GLY A 57 -5.43 -5.89 7.69
N MET A 58 -5.71 -6.77 6.72
CA MET A 58 -4.91 -6.87 5.49
C MET A 58 -5.02 -5.60 4.65
N LEU A 59 -6.25 -5.09 4.51
CA LEU A 59 -6.50 -3.83 3.79
C LEU A 59 -5.78 -2.66 4.46
N ALA A 60 -5.82 -2.58 5.80
CA ALA A 60 -5.13 -1.57 6.58
C ALA A 60 -3.60 -1.64 6.37
N ALA A 61 -3.02 -2.82 6.45
CA ALA A 61 -1.60 -3.04 6.25
C ALA A 61 -1.16 -2.69 4.82
N PHE A 62 -1.96 -3.02 3.83
CA PHE A 62 -1.66 -2.68 2.44
C PHE A 62 -1.72 -1.16 2.20
N LEU A 63 -2.74 -0.47 2.72
CA LEU A 63 -2.82 0.99 2.62
C LEU A 63 -1.66 1.66 3.37
N ASP A 64 -1.31 1.21 4.56
CA ASP A 64 -0.16 1.72 5.33
C ASP A 64 1.13 1.65 4.51
N SER A 65 1.39 0.51 3.90
CA SER A 65 2.56 0.31 3.03
C SER A 65 2.53 1.22 1.80
N ALA A 66 1.36 1.40 1.19
CA ALA A 66 1.19 2.30 0.06
C ALA A 66 1.47 3.76 0.44
N LEU A 67 0.98 4.21 1.59
CA LEU A 67 1.24 5.57 2.08
C LEU A 67 2.71 5.79 2.41
N GLY A 68 3.40 4.80 2.97
CA GLY A 68 4.85 4.85 3.17
C GLY A 68 5.61 5.00 1.85
N SER A 69 5.16 4.35 0.79
CA SER A 69 5.76 4.51 -0.54
C SER A 69 5.52 5.90 -1.16
N VAL A 70 4.37 6.51 -0.86
CA VAL A 70 4.08 7.90 -1.24
C VAL A 70 5.06 8.86 -0.57
N VAL A 71 5.31 8.68 0.72
CA VAL A 71 6.31 9.49 1.46
C VAL A 71 7.69 9.33 0.86
N TRP A 72 8.12 8.10 0.66
CA TRP A 72 9.42 7.81 0.06
C TRP A 72 9.58 8.49 -1.31
N ARG A 73 8.57 8.38 -2.16
CA ARG A 73 8.61 8.95 -3.51
C ARG A 73 8.65 10.48 -3.51
N ALA A 74 7.96 11.10 -2.56
CA ALA A 74 7.85 12.56 -2.49
C ALA A 74 9.06 13.22 -1.82
N ILE A 75 9.64 12.58 -0.81
CA ILE A 75 10.61 13.21 0.11
C ILE A 75 11.99 12.54 0.06
N ASP A 76 12.07 11.30 -0.46
CA ASP A 76 13.30 10.48 -0.48
C ASP A 76 13.89 10.26 0.93
N ARG A 77 13.00 10.05 1.90
CA ARG A 77 13.35 9.73 3.29
C ARG A 77 12.53 8.55 3.77
N ARG A 78 13.17 7.68 4.56
CA ARG A 78 12.46 6.62 5.27
C ARG A 78 11.57 7.20 6.35
N CYS A 79 10.47 6.53 6.60
CA CYS A 79 9.51 6.94 7.61
C CYS A 79 8.99 5.74 8.40
N VAL A 80 8.41 6.01 9.56
CA VAL A 80 7.67 5.05 10.36
C VAL A 80 6.29 5.59 10.66
N THR A 81 5.30 4.71 10.64
CA THR A 81 3.91 5.07 10.92
C THR A 81 3.74 5.41 12.39
N LEU A 82 3.19 6.59 12.67
CA LEU A 82 2.82 7.03 14.02
C LEU A 82 1.35 6.80 14.29
N ARG A 83 0.51 7.11 13.29
CA ARG A 83 -0.94 6.99 13.38
C ARG A 83 -1.49 6.67 12.00
N LEU A 84 -2.46 5.77 11.97
CA LEU A 84 -3.24 5.47 10.79
C LEU A 84 -4.72 5.53 11.16
N THR A 85 -5.45 6.47 10.56
CA THR A 85 -6.89 6.62 10.76
C THR A 85 -7.59 6.15 9.50
N LEU A 86 -8.48 5.18 9.62
CA LEU A 86 -9.12 4.52 8.50
C LEU A 86 -10.64 4.58 8.60
N ASP A 87 -11.26 4.79 7.43
CA ASP A 87 -12.70 4.60 7.21
C ASP A 87 -12.89 3.45 6.24
N TYR A 88 -13.59 2.40 6.67
CA TYR A 88 -13.96 1.27 5.83
C TYR A 88 -15.25 1.60 5.10
N LEU A 89 -15.19 1.73 3.78
CA LEU A 89 -16.28 2.23 2.95
C LEU A 89 -17.07 1.11 2.28
N SER A 90 -16.39 0.05 1.83
CA SER A 90 -17.00 -1.13 1.23
C SER A 90 -16.11 -2.36 1.37
N PRO A 91 -16.69 -3.58 1.33
CA PRO A 91 -15.90 -4.81 1.33
C PRO A 91 -15.07 -4.96 0.06
N ALA A 92 -13.89 -5.55 0.19
CA ALA A 92 -13.08 -6.01 -0.93
C ALA A 92 -13.20 -7.52 -1.09
N ARG A 93 -13.28 -8.00 -2.32
CA ARG A 93 -13.41 -9.42 -2.63
C ARG A 93 -12.06 -10.04 -2.96
N VAL A 94 -11.87 -11.28 -2.54
CA VAL A 94 -10.78 -12.11 -3.02
C VAL A 94 -10.87 -12.22 -4.54
N GLY A 95 -9.74 -12.02 -5.22
CA GLY A 95 -9.65 -12.06 -6.68
C GLY A 95 -9.95 -10.73 -7.40
N ASP A 96 -10.41 -9.70 -6.69
CA ASP A 96 -10.50 -8.35 -7.25
C ASP A 96 -9.12 -7.66 -7.19
N TRP A 97 -8.78 -6.96 -8.26
CA TRP A 97 -7.59 -6.12 -8.25
C TRP A 97 -7.82 -4.86 -7.40
N LEU A 98 -6.94 -4.65 -6.42
CA LEU A 98 -6.99 -3.50 -5.53
C LEU A 98 -5.82 -2.57 -5.80
N GLU A 99 -6.08 -1.27 -5.73
CA GLU A 99 -5.06 -0.24 -5.85
C GLU A 99 -5.12 0.70 -4.65
N ALA A 100 -3.96 1.17 -4.23
CA ALA A 100 -3.83 2.18 -3.19
C ALA A 100 -2.87 3.28 -3.63
N THR A 101 -3.22 4.51 -3.33
CA THR A 101 -2.41 5.71 -3.60
C THR A 101 -2.72 6.78 -2.56
N GLY A 102 -1.94 7.83 -2.57
CA GLY A 102 -2.14 8.95 -1.65
C GLY A 102 -1.42 10.21 -2.09
N GLU A 103 -1.60 11.25 -1.31
CA GLU A 103 -0.97 12.55 -1.49
C GLU A 103 -0.56 13.15 -0.15
N LEU A 104 0.52 13.90 -0.12
CA LEU A 104 0.93 14.65 1.06
C LEU A 104 -0.06 15.79 1.29
N VAL A 105 -0.54 15.93 2.53
CA VAL A 105 -1.45 17.00 2.94
C VAL A 105 -0.84 17.93 3.98
N GLY A 106 0.30 17.58 4.52
CA GLY A 106 1.04 18.40 5.48
C GLY A 106 2.42 17.82 5.73
N GLN A 107 3.37 18.68 6.05
CA GLN A 107 4.76 18.29 6.32
C GLN A 107 5.46 19.34 7.15
N ASP A 108 6.26 18.88 8.11
CA ASP A 108 7.29 19.66 8.76
C ASP A 108 8.64 18.91 8.70
N GLU A 109 9.63 19.34 9.47
CA GLU A 109 10.96 18.74 9.46
C GLU A 109 10.99 17.29 9.95
N HIS A 110 10.02 16.89 10.80
CA HIS A 110 10.02 15.61 11.50
C HIS A 110 8.88 14.69 11.11
N MET A 111 7.81 15.25 10.57
CA MET A 111 6.57 14.54 10.35
C MET A 111 5.96 14.87 9.00
N VAL A 112 5.27 13.89 8.42
CA VAL A 112 4.50 14.07 7.20
C VAL A 112 3.11 13.46 7.37
N HIS A 113 2.12 14.14 6.85
CA HIS A 113 0.72 13.71 6.84
C HIS A 113 0.31 13.35 5.41
N VAL A 114 -0.26 12.18 5.25
CA VAL A 114 -0.65 11.64 3.94
C VAL A 114 -2.12 11.27 3.97
N ARG A 115 -2.88 11.75 3.00
CA ARG A 115 -4.22 11.26 2.72
C ARG A 115 -4.14 10.17 1.68
N GLY A 116 -4.78 9.04 1.93
CA GLY A 116 -4.79 7.92 1.03
C GLY A 116 -6.15 7.32 0.77
N ARG A 117 -6.21 6.52 -0.26
CA ARG A 117 -7.37 5.70 -0.58
C ARG A 117 -6.94 4.36 -1.14
N LEU A 118 -7.75 3.36 -0.86
CA LEU A 118 -7.67 2.03 -1.44
C LEU A 118 -8.99 1.77 -2.15
N TYR A 119 -8.94 1.32 -3.38
CA TYR A 119 -10.11 1.11 -4.20
C TYR A 119 -9.99 -0.18 -5.03
N GLY A 120 -11.12 -0.72 -5.37
CA GLY A 120 -11.27 -1.87 -6.26
C GLY A 120 -11.92 -1.49 -7.58
N PRO A 121 -12.32 -2.48 -8.38
CA PRO A 121 -12.87 -2.24 -9.72
C PRO A 121 -14.18 -1.45 -9.72
N ARG A 122 -14.94 -1.50 -8.61
CA ARG A 122 -16.30 -0.97 -8.54
C ARG A 122 -16.45 0.25 -7.63
N HIS A 123 -15.69 0.34 -6.55
CA HIS A 123 -15.82 1.41 -5.55
C HIS A 123 -14.58 1.55 -4.68
N ASP A 124 -14.57 2.65 -3.93
CA ASP A 124 -13.61 2.85 -2.87
C ASP A 124 -13.85 1.85 -1.73
N VAL A 125 -12.78 1.30 -1.21
CA VAL A 125 -12.77 0.29 -0.14
C VAL A 125 -12.38 0.91 1.19
N LEU A 126 -11.30 1.69 1.21
CA LEU A 126 -10.81 2.44 2.37
C LEU A 126 -10.50 3.88 2.00
N GLY A 127 -10.80 4.80 2.91
CA GLY A 127 -10.16 6.10 2.99
C GLY A 127 -9.29 6.18 4.23
N GLY A 128 -8.19 6.93 4.19
CA GLY A 128 -7.31 7.01 5.33
C GLY A 128 -6.46 8.26 5.41
N LEU A 129 -6.01 8.55 6.63
CA LEU A 129 -4.98 9.53 6.94
C LEU A 129 -3.87 8.86 7.70
N GLY A 130 -2.63 9.02 7.24
CA GLY A 130 -1.45 8.51 7.91
C GLY A 130 -0.55 9.64 8.38
N ASP A 131 -0.09 9.53 9.62
CA ASP A 131 0.96 10.38 10.17
C ASP A 131 2.24 9.56 10.28
N PHE A 132 3.31 10.04 9.66
CA PHE A 132 4.59 9.35 9.58
C PHE A 132 5.70 10.20 10.17
N ALA A 133 6.51 9.61 11.04
CA ALA A 133 7.76 10.22 11.46
C ALA A 133 8.82 10.01 10.39
N LEU A 134 9.49 11.08 10.00
CA LEU A 134 10.61 11.03 9.08
C LEU A 134 11.88 10.61 9.83
N LEU A 135 12.54 9.57 9.36
CA LEU A 135 13.81 9.14 9.89
C LEU A 135 14.93 10.07 9.39
N SER A 136 15.94 10.27 10.22
CA SER A 136 17.11 11.05 9.81
C SER A 136 17.78 10.40 8.60
N THR A 137 18.16 11.23 7.62
CA THR A 137 18.91 10.78 6.46
C THR A 137 20.25 10.18 6.87
N ARG A 138 20.54 8.95 6.40
CA ARG A 138 21.83 8.28 6.42
C ARG A 138 22.32 7.68 7.74
N ARG A 139 21.52 6.84 8.39
CA ARG A 139 22.13 5.67 9.04
C ARG A 139 21.53 4.43 8.43
N GLN A 140 22.34 3.67 7.69
CA GLN A 140 22.08 2.29 7.43
C GLN A 140 21.82 1.64 8.79
N ILE A 141 20.64 1.11 8.99
CA ILE A 141 20.41 0.22 10.13
C ILE A 141 21.25 -1.01 9.82
N PRO A 142 22.26 -1.35 10.64
CA PRO A 142 23.01 -2.57 10.41
C PRO A 142 22.03 -3.73 10.48
N VAL A 143 21.90 -4.47 9.38
CA VAL A 143 21.23 -5.76 9.42
C VAL A 143 22.06 -6.63 10.34
N ARG A 144 21.57 -6.91 11.54
CA ARG A 144 22.18 -7.90 12.40
C ARG A 144 22.02 -9.27 11.71
N SER A 145 23.16 -9.80 11.30
CA SER A 145 23.31 -11.18 10.86
C SER A 145 22.91 -12.16 11.97
#